data_18c9c26c099e58b84516e5fb2c6107fa
#
_entry.id   18c9c26c099e58b84516e5fb2c6107fa
#
_cell.length_a   1.000
_cell.length_b   1.000
_cell.length_c   1.000
_cell.angle_alpha   90.00
_cell.angle_beta   90.00
_cell.angle_gamma   90.00
#
_symmetry.space_group_name_H-M   'P 1'
#
loop_
_entity.id
_entity.type
_entity.pdbx_description
1 polymer ?
#
loop_
_entity_poly.entity_id
_entity_poly.type
_entity_poly.pdbx_seq_one_letter_code
_entity_poly.pdbx_strand_id
1 'polypeptide(L)'
;MAFDGIVTKSITKELKNIIGYKIDKVYEPDKNTVTLGLYGKSSNLMLLICISSNNCRISLTSHPQKNPSTAPNFCMLLRKYLIGLKIKNIYTIDLERIVFIDLENNENPNKPICRKLIIELMGKHSNIILTDSNNIIIDSMRHTSTLENSNRDIYPTARYIFPESTKYSFLELNTFDDFYNAIEPKLIEYIAENSLNIENLNVSNFMIDKMISNTFNGISLSFVQNILSKLNINEISKNNFELIYNKINEILSSSFLDIFLVENQKDYYLYTSNIENESQFNLNYKIDDFYFEKETSELFKNYRNSILHLILATLKKYEKRLENIDNKLSECNNMDTFRLYGELITSNLYRIPNRNVNSIEVENYYDNNSPITIPLDRKYLPLYNAKRYFKKYNKLKNALAIVNVQKDETIRDIDYIESVIYELDNAKSIDDLGAIYDEISENGLFSDKLKVKSSSKKASNKKAKPMTKNKLTSFNPLKYVIDGYTVLVGRNNKENDYLTCKFANKNDIWFHTKDIHGSHVILKTNPNEIVPDDVLFEVAKLAAKHTKAKNSSHIPVDFCKVSFVKKPSGSKPGYVIYSNNKTLYV
;
A
#
# COMPACT_ATOMS: atom_id res chain seq x y z
N MET A 1 -3.18 19.13 -9.34
CA MET A 1 -4.25 18.58 -8.51
C MET A 1 -5.44 18.38 -9.40
N ALA A 2 -5.86 17.13 -9.64
CA ALA A 2 -6.89 16.81 -10.62
C ALA A 2 -8.26 17.46 -10.33
N PHE A 3 -8.64 17.57 -9.06
CA PHE A 3 -9.90 18.20 -8.66
C PHE A 3 -9.70 19.70 -8.42
N ASP A 4 -9.69 20.48 -9.51
CA ASP A 4 -9.53 21.94 -9.50
C ASP A 4 -10.86 22.68 -9.59
N GLY A 5 -10.83 24.00 -9.79
CA GLY A 5 -12.03 24.83 -9.89
C GLY A 5 -12.90 24.51 -11.09
N ILE A 6 -12.29 24.14 -12.22
CA ILE A 6 -13.01 23.76 -13.44
C ILE A 6 -13.79 22.45 -13.22
N VAL A 7 -13.10 21.45 -12.63
CA VAL A 7 -13.74 20.18 -12.26
C VAL A 7 -14.84 20.42 -11.22
N THR A 8 -14.58 21.23 -10.18
CA THR A 8 -15.57 21.57 -9.14
C THR A 8 -16.83 22.17 -9.76
N LYS A 9 -16.67 23.11 -10.67
CA LYS A 9 -17.80 23.77 -11.37
C LYS A 9 -18.59 22.78 -12.24
N SER A 10 -17.87 21.94 -12.99
CA SER A 10 -18.49 20.96 -13.90
C SER A 10 -19.28 19.90 -13.12
N ILE A 11 -18.71 19.36 -12.05
CA ILE A 11 -19.40 18.42 -11.15
C ILE A 11 -20.61 19.09 -10.51
N THR A 12 -20.48 20.32 -10.05
CA THR A 12 -21.59 21.06 -9.43
C THR A 12 -22.72 21.32 -10.41
N LYS A 13 -22.42 21.50 -11.72
CA LYS A 13 -23.43 21.63 -12.78
C LYS A 13 -24.29 20.36 -12.89
N GLU A 14 -23.68 19.16 -12.87
CA GLU A 14 -24.44 17.89 -12.85
C GLU A 14 -25.19 17.68 -11.51
N LEU A 15 -24.58 18.07 -10.38
CA LEU A 15 -25.21 17.95 -9.05
C LEU A 15 -26.47 18.83 -8.90
N LYS A 16 -26.72 19.82 -9.77
CA LYS A 16 -28.00 20.54 -9.78
C LYS A 16 -29.20 19.61 -10.03
N ASN A 17 -29.00 18.47 -10.66
CA ASN A 17 -30.04 17.47 -10.90
C ASN A 17 -30.53 16.78 -9.60
N ILE A 18 -29.81 16.91 -8.47
CA ILE A 18 -30.29 16.40 -7.17
C ILE A 18 -31.02 17.49 -6.35
N ILE A 19 -31.28 18.66 -6.89
CA ILE A 19 -32.13 19.66 -6.26
C ILE A 19 -33.53 19.08 -6.01
N GLY A 20 -34.06 19.27 -4.81
CA GLY A 20 -35.30 18.69 -4.35
C GLY A 20 -35.20 17.33 -3.67
N TYR A 21 -34.03 16.65 -3.74
CA TYR A 21 -33.80 15.42 -3.00
C TYR A 21 -33.73 15.70 -1.49
N LYS A 22 -34.25 14.76 -0.70
CA LYS A 22 -34.27 14.82 0.77
C LYS A 22 -33.06 14.06 1.32
N ILE A 23 -32.36 14.62 2.31
CA ILE A 23 -31.30 13.92 3.05
C ILE A 23 -31.97 12.91 4.00
N ASP A 24 -31.72 11.62 3.76
CA ASP A 24 -32.27 10.51 4.54
C ASP A 24 -31.26 9.91 5.51
N LYS A 25 -30.00 9.84 5.10
CA LYS A 25 -28.91 9.22 5.88
C LYS A 25 -27.65 10.07 5.85
N VAL A 26 -26.89 10.01 6.96
CA VAL A 26 -25.57 10.65 7.05
C VAL A 26 -24.61 9.65 7.67
N TYR A 27 -23.47 9.47 7.04
CA TYR A 27 -22.39 8.63 7.52
C TYR A 27 -21.06 9.38 7.47
N GLU A 28 -20.12 8.97 8.31
CA GLU A 28 -18.74 9.43 8.36
C GLU A 28 -17.84 8.18 8.42
N PRO A 29 -17.50 7.61 7.26
CA PRO A 29 -16.71 6.39 7.17
C PRO A 29 -15.34 6.52 7.83
N ASP A 30 -14.70 7.68 7.67
CA ASP A 30 -13.41 8.03 8.25
C ASP A 30 -13.34 9.52 8.58
N LYS A 31 -12.24 9.96 9.20
CA LYS A 31 -12.01 11.35 9.66
C LYS A 31 -11.96 12.42 8.54
N ASN A 32 -12.02 12.06 7.29
CA ASN A 32 -11.93 12.95 6.13
C ASN A 32 -13.12 12.79 5.17
N THR A 33 -14.02 11.87 5.42
CA THR A 33 -15.09 11.54 4.47
C THR A 33 -16.46 11.59 5.12
N VAL A 34 -17.41 12.27 4.48
CA VAL A 34 -18.83 12.27 4.83
C VAL A 34 -19.62 11.77 3.63
N THR A 35 -20.61 10.94 3.86
CA THR A 35 -21.57 10.50 2.82
C THR A 35 -22.99 10.85 3.22
N LEU A 36 -23.72 11.44 2.29
CA LEU A 36 -25.13 11.79 2.45
C LEU A 36 -25.99 10.88 1.57
N GLY A 37 -26.87 10.10 2.20
CA GLY A 37 -27.91 9.35 1.50
C GLY A 37 -29.03 10.30 1.11
N LEU A 38 -29.35 10.34 -0.18
CA LEU A 38 -30.32 11.21 -0.78
C LEU A 38 -31.52 10.40 -1.28
N TYR A 39 -32.72 10.77 -0.87
CA TYR A 39 -33.97 10.17 -1.29
C TYR A 39 -34.68 11.10 -2.26
N GLY A 40 -34.92 10.65 -3.49
CA GLY A 40 -35.61 11.39 -4.55
C GLY A 40 -36.73 10.59 -5.20
N LYS A 41 -37.43 11.22 -6.14
CA LYS A 41 -38.58 10.61 -6.80
C LYS A 41 -38.24 9.38 -7.65
N SER A 42 -37.09 9.36 -8.28
CA SER A 42 -36.68 8.33 -9.24
C SER A 42 -35.64 7.35 -8.73
N SER A 43 -34.83 7.74 -7.73
CA SER A 43 -33.72 6.90 -7.23
C SER A 43 -33.20 7.36 -5.86
N ASN A 44 -32.57 6.44 -5.16
CA ASN A 44 -31.77 6.75 -4.00
C ASN A 44 -30.32 6.94 -4.45
N LEU A 45 -29.72 8.05 -4.10
CA LEU A 45 -28.36 8.41 -4.47
C LEU A 45 -27.49 8.55 -3.21
N MET A 46 -26.19 8.42 -3.37
CA MET A 46 -25.23 8.65 -2.33
C MET A 46 -24.27 9.75 -2.76
N LEU A 47 -24.23 10.86 -2.04
CA LEU A 47 -23.28 11.95 -2.25
C LEU A 47 -22.09 11.75 -1.32
N LEU A 48 -20.90 11.61 -1.87
CA LEU A 48 -19.63 11.48 -1.15
C LEU A 48 -18.92 12.84 -1.14
N ILE A 49 -18.44 13.22 0.04
CA ILE A 49 -17.63 14.41 0.27
C ILE A 49 -16.34 13.96 0.97
N CYS A 50 -15.20 14.09 0.30
CA CYS A 50 -13.90 13.75 0.85
C CYS A 50 -13.02 15.00 0.96
N ILE A 51 -12.49 15.26 2.16
CA ILE A 51 -11.59 16.38 2.46
C ILE A 51 -10.14 15.92 2.74
N SER A 52 -9.78 14.73 2.25
CA SER A 52 -8.40 14.25 2.28
C SER A 52 -7.51 15.18 1.45
N SER A 53 -6.29 15.47 1.93
CA SER A 53 -5.38 16.43 1.26
C SER A 53 -5.04 16.05 -0.19
N ASN A 54 -4.97 14.76 -0.50
CA ASN A 54 -4.57 14.27 -1.82
C ASN A 54 -5.74 13.86 -2.72
N ASN A 55 -6.90 13.54 -2.11
CA ASN A 55 -8.06 12.97 -2.79
C ASN A 55 -9.34 13.76 -2.47
N CYS A 56 -9.20 15.09 -2.20
CA CYS A 56 -10.37 15.95 -1.92
C CYS A 56 -11.30 16.01 -3.14
N ARG A 57 -12.59 15.77 -2.89
CA ARG A 57 -13.63 15.75 -3.94
C ARG A 57 -15.05 15.80 -3.37
N ILE A 58 -15.97 16.12 -4.24
CA ILE A 58 -17.40 15.88 -4.06
C ILE A 58 -17.91 15.16 -5.31
N SER A 59 -18.64 14.06 -5.14
CA SER A 59 -19.20 13.27 -6.25
C SER A 59 -20.37 12.42 -5.78
N LEU A 60 -21.24 12.01 -6.71
CA LEU A 60 -22.11 10.88 -6.45
C LEU A 60 -21.27 9.60 -6.47
N THR A 61 -21.59 8.65 -5.59
CA THR A 61 -20.84 7.38 -5.49
C THR A 61 -21.76 6.17 -5.59
N SER A 62 -21.28 5.16 -6.32
CA SER A 62 -21.85 3.82 -6.34
C SER A 62 -21.09 2.84 -5.43
N HIS A 63 -19.95 3.26 -4.88
CA HIS A 63 -19.06 2.41 -4.09
C HIS A 63 -19.44 2.45 -2.59
N PRO A 64 -19.81 1.30 -1.98
CA PRO A 64 -20.17 1.26 -0.57
C PRO A 64 -18.97 1.52 0.33
N GLN A 65 -19.15 2.40 1.30
CA GLN A 65 -18.14 2.72 2.32
C GLN A 65 -18.36 1.90 3.59
N LYS A 66 -17.27 1.41 4.21
CA LYS A 66 -17.35 0.76 5.53
C LYS A 66 -17.47 1.81 6.62
N ASN A 67 -18.58 1.82 7.32
CA ASN A 67 -18.82 2.73 8.44
C ASN A 67 -18.26 2.19 9.75
N PRO A 68 -17.76 3.05 10.67
CA PRO A 68 -17.36 2.62 12.00
C PRO A 68 -18.57 2.12 12.81
N SER A 69 -18.31 1.27 13.80
CA SER A 69 -19.37 0.73 14.68
C SER A 69 -20.08 1.80 15.51
N THR A 70 -19.38 2.88 15.82
CA THR A 70 -19.93 4.07 16.52
C THR A 70 -19.74 5.29 15.66
N ALA A 71 -20.81 6.07 15.43
CA ALA A 71 -20.75 7.29 14.63
C ALA A 71 -19.91 8.35 15.33
N PRO A 72 -18.98 9.05 14.63
CA PRO A 72 -18.24 10.18 15.18
C PRO A 72 -19.15 11.37 15.56
N ASN A 73 -18.63 12.28 16.37
CA ASN A 73 -19.41 13.42 16.88
C ASN A 73 -19.95 14.32 15.75
N PHE A 74 -19.12 14.63 14.75
CA PHE A 74 -19.55 15.47 13.63
C PHE A 74 -20.65 14.79 12.81
N CYS A 75 -20.57 13.47 12.59
CA CYS A 75 -21.64 12.69 11.97
C CYS A 75 -22.97 12.80 12.76
N MET A 76 -22.91 12.68 14.09
CA MET A 76 -24.10 12.79 14.94
C MET A 76 -24.71 14.19 14.87
N LEU A 77 -23.87 15.20 14.82
CA LEU A 77 -24.30 16.58 14.63
C LEU A 77 -24.98 16.78 13.26
N LEU A 78 -24.33 16.32 12.18
CA LEU A 78 -24.91 16.40 10.84
C LEU A 78 -26.25 15.63 10.76
N ARG A 79 -26.37 14.47 11.40
CA ARG A 79 -27.66 13.75 11.49
C ARG A 79 -28.75 14.57 12.13
N LYS A 80 -28.43 15.25 13.25
CA LYS A 80 -29.39 16.09 13.99
C LYS A 80 -29.90 17.26 13.14
N TYR A 81 -29.03 17.87 12.32
CA TYR A 81 -29.35 19.11 11.62
C TYR A 81 -29.74 18.94 10.15
N LEU A 82 -29.35 17.83 9.50
CA LEU A 82 -29.54 17.65 8.05
C LEU A 82 -30.62 16.63 7.69
N ILE A 83 -30.83 15.58 8.51
CA ILE A 83 -31.82 14.55 8.17
C ILE A 83 -33.21 15.18 8.09
N GLY A 84 -33.89 14.92 6.99
CA GLY A 84 -35.22 15.47 6.73
C GLY A 84 -35.22 16.74 5.86
N LEU A 85 -34.08 17.46 5.76
CA LEU A 85 -33.98 18.63 4.90
C LEU A 85 -33.91 18.24 3.42
N LYS A 86 -34.41 19.13 2.54
CA LYS A 86 -34.31 19.03 1.10
C LYS A 86 -33.21 19.94 0.58
N ILE A 87 -32.54 19.50 -0.47
CA ILE A 87 -31.57 20.32 -1.19
C ILE A 87 -32.36 21.39 -1.99
N LYS A 88 -32.14 22.65 -1.62
CA LYS A 88 -32.74 23.81 -2.28
C LYS A 88 -31.91 24.29 -3.45
N ASN A 89 -30.58 24.37 -3.26
CA ASN A 89 -29.66 24.85 -4.27
C ASN A 89 -28.29 24.22 -4.09
N ILE A 90 -27.53 24.09 -5.19
CA ILE A 90 -26.13 23.67 -5.20
C ILE A 90 -25.38 24.59 -6.16
N TYR A 91 -24.32 25.23 -5.67
CA TYR A 91 -23.57 26.18 -6.49
C TYR A 91 -22.12 26.34 -6.02
N THR A 92 -21.29 26.89 -6.89
CA THR A 92 -19.95 27.39 -6.64
C THR A 92 -19.90 28.88 -6.96
N ILE A 93 -19.01 29.60 -6.33
CA ILE A 93 -18.72 30.99 -6.68
C ILE A 93 -17.49 30.96 -7.59
N ASP A 94 -17.62 31.54 -8.79
CA ASP A 94 -16.57 31.55 -9.80
C ASP A 94 -15.99 30.13 -10.08
N LEU A 95 -14.67 30.02 -10.20
CA LEU A 95 -13.92 28.77 -10.29
C LEU A 95 -13.30 28.41 -8.93
N GLU A 96 -13.90 28.86 -7.84
CA GLU A 96 -13.44 28.46 -6.51
C GLU A 96 -13.73 26.98 -6.24
N ARG A 97 -12.83 26.35 -5.50
CA ARG A 97 -13.00 24.97 -5.05
C ARG A 97 -13.84 24.88 -3.79
N ILE A 98 -14.96 25.62 -3.79
CA ILE A 98 -15.92 25.65 -2.70
C ILE A 98 -17.30 25.38 -3.26
N VAL A 99 -17.96 24.37 -2.72
CA VAL A 99 -19.33 24.00 -3.07
C VAL A 99 -20.26 24.38 -1.93
N PHE A 100 -21.32 25.09 -2.24
CA PHE A 100 -22.39 25.44 -1.33
C PHE A 100 -23.61 24.59 -1.61
N ILE A 101 -24.19 24.01 -0.57
CA ILE A 101 -25.45 23.27 -0.61
C ILE A 101 -26.42 23.95 0.35
N ASP A 102 -27.39 24.67 -0.18
CA ASP A 102 -28.48 25.24 0.60
C ASP A 102 -29.53 24.17 0.86
N LEU A 103 -29.93 24.05 2.11
CA LEU A 103 -30.85 23.03 2.60
C LEU A 103 -32.04 23.69 3.29
N GLU A 104 -33.25 23.20 3.05
CA GLU A 104 -34.45 23.72 3.66
C GLU A 104 -35.45 22.63 4.08
N ASN A 105 -36.24 22.95 5.09
CA ASN A 105 -37.44 22.20 5.42
C ASN A 105 -38.61 23.21 5.55
N ASN A 106 -39.60 23.03 4.70
CA ASN A 106 -40.80 23.89 4.63
C ASN A 106 -42.01 23.20 5.25
N GLU A 107 -41.85 22.18 6.09
CA GLU A 107 -42.99 21.50 6.77
C GLU A 107 -43.77 22.46 7.65
N ASN A 108 -43.11 23.51 8.16
CA ASN A 108 -43.80 24.60 8.86
C ASN A 108 -43.52 25.92 8.14
N PRO A 109 -44.50 26.44 7.34
CA PRO A 109 -44.33 27.68 6.59
C PRO A 109 -43.98 28.91 7.43
N ASN A 110 -44.38 28.91 8.70
CA ASN A 110 -44.13 30.01 9.61
C ASN A 110 -42.72 30.01 10.22
N LYS A 111 -41.98 28.89 10.11
CA LYS A 111 -40.60 28.77 10.59
C LYS A 111 -39.80 27.82 9.67
N PRO A 112 -39.48 28.27 8.45
CA PRO A 112 -38.64 27.45 7.59
C PRO A 112 -37.28 27.24 8.24
N ILE A 113 -36.82 25.98 8.29
CA ILE A 113 -35.48 25.67 8.75
C ILE A 113 -34.56 25.74 7.53
N CYS A 114 -33.63 26.70 7.54
CA CYS A 114 -32.61 26.81 6.50
C CYS A 114 -31.24 26.50 7.08
N ARG A 115 -30.47 25.74 6.36
CA ARG A 115 -29.07 25.40 6.68
C ARG A 115 -28.24 25.49 5.42
N LYS A 116 -26.94 25.72 5.57
CA LYS A 116 -26.00 25.70 4.46
C LYS A 116 -24.84 24.77 4.80
N LEU A 117 -24.57 23.83 3.94
CA LEU A 117 -23.39 22.97 4.00
C LEU A 117 -22.35 23.52 3.03
N ILE A 118 -21.18 23.89 3.54
CA ILE A 118 -20.09 24.49 2.79
C ILE A 118 -18.96 23.47 2.72
N ILE A 119 -18.53 23.13 1.51
CA ILE A 119 -17.50 22.13 1.25
C ILE A 119 -16.32 22.85 0.60
N GLU A 120 -15.24 23.02 1.34
CA GLU A 120 -13.98 23.60 0.88
C GLU A 120 -13.04 22.48 0.44
N LEU A 121 -12.59 22.46 -0.83
CA LEU A 121 -11.76 21.43 -1.43
C LEU A 121 -10.35 21.96 -1.74
N MET A 122 -9.64 22.41 -0.71
CA MET A 122 -8.38 23.15 -0.78
C MET A 122 -7.17 22.32 -0.30
N GLY A 123 -7.12 21.02 -0.64
CA GLY A 123 -6.04 20.13 -0.23
C GLY A 123 -5.93 20.00 1.29
N LYS A 124 -4.81 20.38 1.88
CA LYS A 124 -4.61 20.30 3.35
C LYS A 124 -5.56 21.19 4.15
N HIS A 125 -6.09 22.24 3.53
CA HIS A 125 -7.04 23.17 4.13
C HIS A 125 -8.50 22.85 3.81
N SER A 126 -8.78 21.70 3.21
CA SER A 126 -10.15 21.25 2.93
C SER A 126 -10.97 21.08 4.21
N ASN A 127 -12.26 21.43 4.16
CA ASN A 127 -13.16 21.35 5.31
C ASN A 127 -14.62 21.12 4.89
N ILE A 128 -15.44 20.63 5.81
CA ILE A 128 -16.90 20.56 5.70
C ILE A 128 -17.46 21.38 6.85
N ILE A 129 -18.22 22.41 6.53
CA ILE A 129 -18.70 23.41 7.49
C ILE A 129 -20.22 23.47 7.39
N LEU A 130 -20.91 23.37 8.52
CA LEU A 130 -22.35 23.56 8.61
C LEU A 130 -22.65 24.92 9.21
N THR A 131 -23.47 25.73 8.52
CA THR A 131 -23.90 27.04 9.00
C THR A 131 -25.41 27.14 9.09
N ASP A 132 -25.88 28.14 9.81
CA ASP A 132 -27.27 28.61 9.79
C ASP A 132 -27.54 29.57 8.60
N SER A 133 -28.76 30.11 8.52
CA SER A 133 -29.15 31.09 7.49
C SER A 133 -28.38 32.42 7.53
N ASN A 134 -27.73 32.73 8.64
CA ASN A 134 -26.96 33.98 8.85
C ASN A 134 -25.46 33.77 8.65
N ASN A 135 -25.04 32.59 8.09
CA ASN A 135 -23.65 32.16 7.96
C ASN A 135 -22.91 32.02 9.30
N ILE A 136 -23.62 31.79 10.41
CA ILE A 136 -23.00 31.44 11.68
C ILE A 136 -22.70 29.95 11.67
N ILE A 137 -21.45 29.60 11.98
CA ILE A 137 -20.98 28.22 11.98
C ILE A 137 -21.65 27.47 13.14
N ILE A 138 -22.36 26.39 12.80
CA ILE A 138 -22.94 25.47 13.78
C ILE A 138 -21.85 24.49 14.21
N ASP A 139 -21.09 23.95 13.25
CA ASP A 139 -19.90 23.13 13.47
C ASP A 139 -19.15 22.88 12.15
N SER A 140 -17.96 22.31 12.26
CA SER A 140 -17.12 21.94 11.13
C SER A 140 -16.34 20.67 11.41
N MET A 141 -15.94 19.96 10.34
CA MET A 141 -15.16 18.73 10.47
C MET A 141 -13.74 18.99 11.00
N ARG A 142 -13.19 20.17 10.70
CA ARG A 142 -11.88 20.65 11.21
C ARG A 142 -12.04 22.03 11.77
N HIS A 143 -11.67 22.20 13.03
CA HIS A 143 -11.66 23.52 13.66
C HIS A 143 -10.32 24.22 13.40
N THR A 144 -10.35 25.51 13.12
CA THR A 144 -9.17 26.38 13.01
C THR A 144 -9.44 27.71 13.69
N SER A 145 -8.41 28.32 14.28
CA SER A 145 -8.50 29.61 14.96
C SER A 145 -7.35 30.50 14.52
N THR A 146 -7.62 31.80 14.40
CA THR A 146 -6.61 32.83 14.16
C THR A 146 -5.57 32.88 15.28
N LEU A 147 -5.92 32.45 16.49
CA LEU A 147 -5.00 32.31 17.62
C LEU A 147 -3.96 31.18 17.40
N GLU A 148 -4.24 30.22 16.49
CA GLU A 148 -3.39 29.09 16.15
C GLU A 148 -2.70 29.27 14.77
N ASN A 149 -2.37 30.51 14.38
CA ASN A 149 -1.77 30.87 13.10
C ASN A 149 -2.63 30.52 11.86
N SER A 150 -3.94 30.50 12.00
CA SER A 150 -4.88 30.39 10.90
C SER A 150 -5.32 31.76 10.40
N ASN A 151 -5.57 31.89 9.10
CA ASN A 151 -6.07 33.15 8.51
C ASN A 151 -7.57 33.35 8.77
N ARG A 152 -8.31 32.35 9.24
CA ARG A 152 -9.75 32.39 9.43
C ARG A 152 -10.18 31.57 10.65
N ASP A 153 -11.19 32.05 11.32
CA ASP A 153 -11.85 31.36 12.43
C ASP A 153 -12.93 30.42 11.92
N ILE A 154 -12.72 29.12 12.11
CA ILE A 154 -13.67 28.05 11.73
C ILE A 154 -13.94 27.19 12.96
N TYR A 155 -14.85 27.65 13.81
CA TYR A 155 -15.32 26.96 15.02
C TYR A 155 -16.79 27.34 15.31
N PRO A 156 -17.50 26.57 16.12
CA PRO A 156 -18.89 26.89 16.48
C PRO A 156 -19.09 28.32 16.98
N THR A 157 -20.14 28.98 16.52
CA THR A 157 -20.52 30.37 16.76
C THR A 157 -19.74 31.43 16.00
N ALA A 158 -18.61 31.13 15.38
CA ALA A 158 -17.94 32.06 14.49
C ALA A 158 -18.77 32.32 13.21
N ARG A 159 -18.58 33.47 12.60
CA ARG A 159 -19.19 33.77 11.30
C ARG A 159 -18.31 33.20 10.19
N TYR A 160 -18.90 32.48 9.26
CA TYR A 160 -18.18 32.00 8.07
C TYR A 160 -17.76 33.19 7.20
N ILE A 161 -16.47 33.26 6.90
CA ILE A 161 -15.86 34.25 6.01
C ILE A 161 -15.34 33.51 4.81
N PHE A 162 -15.70 33.95 3.61
CA PHE A 162 -15.19 33.38 2.36
C PHE A 162 -13.68 33.61 2.25
N PRO A 163 -12.87 32.62 1.80
CA PRO A 163 -11.44 32.82 1.65
C PRO A 163 -11.16 33.86 0.56
N GLU A 164 -10.32 34.82 0.88
CA GLU A 164 -9.88 35.83 -0.09
C GLU A 164 -8.88 35.18 -1.08
N SER A 165 -8.99 35.55 -2.34
CA SER A 165 -8.04 35.19 -3.39
C SER A 165 -7.45 36.47 -4.00
N THR A 166 -6.15 36.46 -4.24
CA THR A 166 -5.43 37.55 -4.95
C THR A 166 -5.38 37.33 -6.45
N LYS A 167 -5.96 36.20 -6.94
CA LYS A 167 -5.95 35.84 -8.36
C LYS A 167 -7.21 36.38 -9.06
N TYR A 168 -7.06 36.60 -10.36
CA TYR A 168 -8.18 37.04 -11.18
C TYR A 168 -9.25 35.95 -11.34
N SER A 169 -10.51 36.35 -11.40
CA SER A 169 -11.61 35.48 -11.81
C SER A 169 -11.57 35.29 -13.33
N PHE A 170 -11.47 34.05 -13.81
CA PHE A 170 -11.50 33.77 -15.24
C PHE A 170 -12.90 34.03 -15.83
N LEU A 171 -13.97 33.84 -15.04
CA LEU A 171 -15.35 34.01 -15.51
C LEU A 171 -15.80 35.47 -15.63
N GLU A 172 -15.05 36.41 -15.04
CA GLU A 172 -15.30 37.84 -15.17
C GLU A 172 -14.66 38.44 -16.42
N LEU A 173 -13.81 37.66 -17.13
CA LEU A 173 -13.21 38.08 -18.39
C LEU A 173 -14.26 38.03 -19.52
N ASN A 174 -14.42 39.14 -20.23
CA ASN A 174 -15.36 39.22 -21.35
C ASN A 174 -14.69 38.95 -22.69
N THR A 175 -13.40 39.26 -22.81
CA THR A 175 -12.65 39.20 -24.06
C THR A 175 -11.30 38.50 -23.87
N PHE A 176 -10.69 38.10 -24.98
CA PHE A 176 -9.31 37.61 -24.99
C PHE A 176 -8.33 38.70 -24.51
N ASP A 177 -8.59 39.96 -24.85
CA ASP A 177 -7.70 41.05 -24.44
C ASP A 177 -7.71 41.23 -22.91
N ASP A 178 -8.83 41.04 -22.21
CA ASP A 178 -8.88 41.02 -20.76
C ASP A 178 -8.00 39.89 -20.17
N PHE A 179 -8.06 38.70 -20.78
CA PHE A 179 -7.25 37.57 -20.38
C PHE A 179 -5.75 37.84 -20.59
N TYR A 180 -5.39 38.39 -21.77
CA TYR A 180 -4.01 38.68 -22.08
C TYR A 180 -3.44 39.78 -21.17
N ASN A 181 -4.17 40.88 -20.96
CA ASN A 181 -3.80 41.97 -20.08
C ASN A 181 -3.57 41.53 -18.62
N ALA A 182 -4.28 40.48 -18.15
CA ALA A 182 -4.05 39.91 -16.81
C ALA A 182 -2.75 39.10 -16.73
N ILE A 183 -2.26 38.55 -17.85
CA ILE A 183 -1.03 37.74 -17.91
C ILE A 183 0.20 38.61 -18.26
N GLU A 184 0.03 39.62 -19.11
CA GLU A 184 1.10 40.45 -19.66
C GLU A 184 2.09 41.01 -18.63
N PRO A 185 1.65 41.53 -17.46
CA PRO A 185 2.59 42.02 -16.45
C PRO A 185 3.57 40.94 -15.96
N LYS A 186 3.09 39.72 -15.77
CA LYS A 186 3.92 38.58 -15.36
C LYS A 186 4.83 38.08 -16.48
N LEU A 187 4.39 38.23 -17.73
CA LEU A 187 5.20 37.92 -18.90
C LEU A 187 6.35 38.89 -19.02
N ILE A 188 6.11 40.19 -18.85
CA ILE A 188 7.12 41.25 -18.85
C ILE A 188 8.15 41.06 -17.73
N GLU A 189 7.68 40.79 -16.50
CA GLU A 189 8.53 40.50 -15.36
C GLU A 189 9.47 39.31 -15.64
N TYR A 190 8.91 38.23 -16.18
CA TYR A 190 9.67 37.04 -16.52
C TYR A 190 10.73 37.30 -17.61
N ILE A 191 10.38 38.04 -18.66
CA ILE A 191 11.30 38.42 -19.73
C ILE A 191 12.46 39.24 -19.17
N ALA A 192 12.17 40.19 -18.29
CA ALA A 192 13.16 41.04 -17.65
C ALA A 192 14.12 40.25 -16.73
N GLU A 193 13.58 39.36 -15.91
CA GLU A 193 14.39 38.53 -14.99
C GLU A 193 15.34 37.56 -15.71
N ASN A 194 14.94 37.05 -16.88
CA ASN A 194 15.73 36.05 -17.60
C ASN A 194 16.54 36.65 -18.75
N SER A 195 16.56 38.00 -18.91
CA SER A 195 17.29 38.71 -19.99
C SER A 195 17.00 38.16 -21.40
N LEU A 196 15.73 37.79 -21.65
CA LEU A 196 15.29 37.16 -22.91
C LEU A 196 14.87 38.23 -23.92
N ASN A 197 15.17 38.00 -25.21
CA ASN A 197 14.65 38.83 -26.31
C ASN A 197 13.27 38.33 -26.72
N ILE A 198 12.33 39.24 -26.89
CA ILE A 198 10.92 38.97 -27.24
C ILE A 198 10.79 38.21 -28.58
N GLU A 199 11.73 38.33 -29.50
CA GLU A 199 11.68 37.74 -30.85
C GLU A 199 12.09 36.26 -30.94
N ASN A 200 12.65 35.65 -29.85
CA ASN A 200 13.14 34.27 -29.84
C ASN A 200 12.79 33.50 -28.54
N LEU A 201 11.57 33.66 -28.05
CA LEU A 201 11.11 32.99 -26.85
C LEU A 201 10.73 31.52 -27.14
N ASN A 202 11.71 30.65 -27.35
CA ASN A 202 11.60 29.21 -27.14
C ASN A 202 11.58 28.94 -25.64
N VAL A 203 10.43 29.16 -25.01
CA VAL A 203 10.30 28.92 -23.58
C VAL A 203 9.63 27.55 -23.38
N SER A 204 10.23 26.74 -22.53
CA SER A 204 9.67 25.45 -22.17
C SER A 204 8.21 25.61 -21.74
N ASN A 205 7.34 24.68 -22.11
CA ASN A 205 5.91 24.63 -21.74
C ASN A 205 5.64 24.90 -20.26
N PHE A 206 6.63 24.65 -19.41
CA PHE A 206 6.62 24.82 -17.98
C PHE A 206 6.35 26.26 -17.48
N MET A 207 6.54 27.26 -18.34
CA MET A 207 6.36 28.67 -17.93
C MET A 207 4.95 29.18 -18.17
N ILE A 208 4.36 28.86 -19.33
CA ILE A 208 2.98 29.27 -19.67
C ILE A 208 1.99 28.69 -18.67
N ASP A 209 2.17 27.43 -18.30
CA ASP A 209 1.32 26.74 -17.35
C ASP A 209 1.36 27.37 -15.96
N LYS A 210 2.54 27.73 -15.46
CA LYS A 210 2.70 28.47 -14.20
C LYS A 210 2.10 29.86 -14.25
N MET A 211 2.35 30.61 -15.33
CA MET A 211 1.80 31.96 -15.50
C MET A 211 0.28 31.93 -15.39
N ILE A 212 -0.39 31.08 -16.18
CA ILE A 212 -1.85 30.97 -16.20
C ILE A 212 -2.37 30.51 -14.84
N SER A 213 -1.81 29.43 -14.27
CA SER A 213 -2.28 28.87 -13.00
C SER A 213 -2.04 29.81 -11.80
N ASN A 214 -1.03 30.69 -11.86
CA ASN A 214 -0.76 31.70 -10.82
C ASN A 214 -1.57 32.97 -11.02
N THR A 215 -2.05 33.24 -12.22
CA THR A 215 -2.84 34.44 -12.53
C THR A 215 -4.32 34.23 -12.24
N PHE A 216 -4.88 33.09 -12.65
CA PHE A 216 -6.30 32.83 -12.56
C PHE A 216 -6.65 31.86 -11.43
N ASN A 217 -7.76 32.16 -10.77
CA ASN A 217 -8.27 31.31 -9.72
C ASN A 217 -8.89 30.02 -10.27
N GLY A 218 -8.75 28.93 -9.53
CA GLY A 218 -9.37 27.63 -9.86
C GLY A 218 -8.80 26.88 -11.07
N ILE A 219 -7.84 27.46 -11.77
CA ILE A 219 -7.14 26.81 -12.90
C ILE A 219 -5.87 26.16 -12.38
N SER A 220 -5.78 24.82 -12.48
CA SER A 220 -4.61 24.09 -12.00
C SER A 220 -3.49 24.02 -13.03
N LEU A 221 -2.25 23.87 -12.53
CA LEU A 221 -1.06 23.68 -13.37
C LEU A 221 -1.23 22.48 -14.32
N SER A 222 -1.70 21.34 -13.80
CA SER A 222 -1.90 20.11 -14.57
C SER A 222 -2.96 20.28 -15.68
N PHE A 223 -3.99 21.07 -15.44
CA PHE A 223 -5.00 21.36 -16.45
C PHE A 223 -4.40 22.15 -17.61
N VAL A 224 -3.62 23.21 -17.33
CA VAL A 224 -2.97 24.01 -18.39
C VAL A 224 -1.95 23.16 -19.16
N GLN A 225 -1.15 22.36 -18.47
CA GLN A 225 -0.19 21.43 -19.11
C GLN A 225 -0.86 20.50 -20.11
N ASN A 226 -2.04 19.98 -19.77
CA ASN A 226 -2.80 19.12 -20.67
C ASN A 226 -3.33 19.88 -21.90
N ILE A 227 -3.76 21.13 -21.73
CA ILE A 227 -4.16 21.98 -22.87
C ILE A 227 -2.96 22.24 -23.79
N LEU A 228 -1.81 22.65 -23.23
CA LEU A 228 -0.59 22.91 -24.00
C LEU A 228 -0.14 21.68 -24.80
N SER A 229 -0.16 20.51 -24.15
CA SER A 229 0.17 19.23 -24.80
C SER A 229 -0.77 18.90 -25.96
N LYS A 230 -2.09 19.09 -25.79
CA LYS A 230 -3.09 18.82 -26.84
C LYS A 230 -3.01 19.79 -28.01
N LEU A 231 -2.69 21.05 -27.76
CA LEU A 231 -2.57 22.10 -28.77
C LEU A 231 -1.17 22.13 -29.40
N ASN A 232 -0.23 21.28 -28.94
CA ASN A 232 1.18 21.27 -29.36
C ASN A 232 1.85 22.64 -29.24
N ILE A 233 1.50 23.40 -28.19
CA ILE A 233 2.03 24.74 -27.97
C ILE A 233 3.41 24.64 -27.32
N ASN A 234 4.43 25.08 -28.02
CA ASN A 234 5.82 25.06 -27.58
C ASN A 234 6.45 26.47 -27.48
N GLU A 235 5.71 27.50 -27.87
CA GLU A 235 6.21 28.88 -27.94
C GLU A 235 5.27 29.87 -27.26
N ILE A 236 5.82 30.97 -26.75
CA ILE A 236 5.05 32.09 -26.21
C ILE A 236 4.70 33.04 -27.36
N SER A 237 3.44 33.07 -27.73
CA SER A 237 2.90 34.05 -28.69
C SER A 237 1.49 34.47 -28.30
N LYS A 238 1.07 35.68 -28.71
CA LYS A 238 -0.29 36.15 -28.42
C LYS A 238 -1.34 35.18 -29.00
N ASN A 239 -1.10 34.63 -30.19
CA ASN A 239 -2.00 33.63 -30.82
C ASN A 239 -2.12 32.35 -30.01
N ASN A 240 -1.04 31.88 -29.38
CA ASN A 240 -1.05 30.68 -28.55
C ASN A 240 -1.82 30.93 -27.24
N PHE A 241 -1.76 32.09 -26.65
CA PHE A 241 -2.60 32.48 -25.53
C PHE A 241 -4.08 32.54 -25.91
N GLU A 242 -4.40 33.00 -27.13
CA GLU A 242 -5.76 33.01 -27.63
C GLU A 242 -6.33 31.59 -27.82
N LEU A 243 -5.53 30.67 -28.37
CA LEU A 243 -5.90 29.25 -28.45
C LEU A 243 -6.19 28.63 -27.07
N ILE A 244 -5.37 28.95 -26.07
CA ILE A 244 -5.57 28.48 -24.69
C ILE A 244 -6.86 29.06 -24.11
N TYR A 245 -7.09 30.37 -24.25
CA TYR A 245 -8.28 31.07 -23.78
C TYR A 245 -9.55 30.44 -24.40
N ASN A 246 -9.54 30.25 -25.72
CA ASN A 246 -10.67 29.65 -26.44
C ASN A 246 -10.92 28.20 -25.98
N LYS A 247 -9.87 27.42 -25.72
CA LYS A 247 -10.01 26.03 -25.24
C LYS A 247 -10.57 25.95 -23.82
N ILE A 248 -10.15 26.87 -22.94
CA ILE A 248 -10.73 26.96 -21.59
C ILE A 248 -12.21 27.30 -21.68
N ASN A 249 -12.60 28.29 -22.49
CA ASN A 249 -14.01 28.68 -22.69
C ASN A 249 -14.86 27.56 -23.30
N GLU A 250 -14.31 26.81 -24.27
CA GLU A 250 -14.96 25.64 -24.85
C GLU A 250 -15.32 24.61 -23.75
N ILE A 251 -14.37 24.29 -22.87
CA ILE A 251 -14.60 23.34 -21.76
C ILE A 251 -15.63 23.88 -20.77
N LEU A 252 -15.54 25.16 -20.39
CA LEU A 252 -16.47 25.76 -19.42
C LEU A 252 -17.90 25.89 -19.94
N SER A 253 -18.07 26.13 -21.25
CA SER A 253 -19.38 26.25 -21.88
C SER A 253 -20.02 24.92 -22.24
N SER A 254 -19.21 23.85 -22.40
CA SER A 254 -19.70 22.54 -22.82
C SER A 254 -20.72 21.98 -21.84
N SER A 255 -21.74 21.33 -22.42
CA SER A 255 -22.70 20.53 -21.64
C SER A 255 -22.30 19.06 -21.53
N PHE A 256 -21.39 18.61 -22.38
CA PHE A 256 -20.93 17.22 -22.44
C PHE A 256 -19.43 17.19 -22.18
N LEU A 257 -19.09 16.86 -20.94
CA LEU A 257 -17.71 16.72 -20.49
C LEU A 257 -17.41 15.28 -20.11
N ASP A 258 -16.21 14.87 -20.41
CA ASP A 258 -15.68 13.56 -20.03
C ASP A 258 -14.27 13.70 -19.45
N ILE A 259 -13.77 12.62 -18.81
CA ILE A 259 -12.41 12.57 -18.29
C ILE A 259 -11.53 11.74 -19.20
N PHE A 260 -10.30 12.21 -19.40
CA PHE A 260 -9.22 11.43 -20.02
C PHE A 260 -8.19 11.11 -18.96
N LEU A 261 -7.86 9.82 -18.80
CA LEU A 261 -6.86 9.36 -17.84
C LEU A 261 -5.46 9.61 -18.40
N VAL A 262 -4.61 10.27 -17.60
CA VAL A 262 -3.21 10.47 -17.94
C VAL A 262 -2.45 9.15 -17.79
N GLU A 263 -1.35 8.97 -18.53
CA GLU A 263 -0.47 7.81 -18.45
C GLU A 263 -0.19 7.40 -16.99
N ASN A 264 -0.34 6.11 -16.71
CA ASN A 264 -0.28 5.50 -15.39
C ASN A 264 -1.48 5.76 -14.45
N GLN A 265 -2.60 6.26 -14.93
CA GLN A 265 -3.85 6.47 -14.16
C GLN A 265 -3.66 7.26 -12.84
N LYS A 266 -2.66 8.15 -12.80
CA LYS A 266 -2.36 8.96 -11.59
C LYS A 266 -3.11 10.27 -11.54
N ASP A 267 -3.53 10.77 -12.68
CA ASP A 267 -4.24 12.03 -12.85
C ASP A 267 -5.23 11.95 -14.02
N TYR A 268 -6.12 12.91 -14.13
CA TYR A 268 -7.07 13.03 -15.23
C TYR A 268 -7.24 14.51 -15.62
N TYR A 269 -7.78 14.73 -16.81
CA TYR A 269 -8.21 16.05 -17.25
C TYR A 269 -9.56 15.97 -17.94
N LEU A 270 -10.32 17.08 -17.90
CA LEU A 270 -11.57 17.22 -18.60
C LEU A 270 -11.35 17.49 -20.10
N TYR A 271 -12.24 16.94 -20.91
CA TYR A 271 -12.34 17.28 -22.33
C TYR A 271 -13.81 17.31 -22.76
N THR A 272 -14.06 18.00 -23.88
CA THR A 272 -15.39 18.04 -24.49
C THR A 272 -15.65 16.73 -25.22
N SER A 273 -16.75 16.06 -24.88
CA SER A 273 -17.21 14.83 -25.55
C SER A 273 -18.20 15.16 -26.64
N ASN A 274 -18.11 14.48 -27.79
CA ASN A 274 -19.08 14.55 -28.86
C ASN A 274 -20.22 13.52 -28.69
N ILE A 275 -20.17 12.72 -27.62
CA ILE A 275 -21.17 11.68 -27.36
C ILE A 275 -22.13 12.23 -26.31
N GLU A 276 -23.43 12.24 -26.64
CA GLU A 276 -24.49 12.50 -25.66
C GLU A 276 -24.38 11.44 -24.55
N ASN A 277 -24.21 11.89 -23.33
CA ASN A 277 -24.06 10.98 -22.19
C ASN A 277 -25.44 10.35 -21.88
N GLU A 278 -25.47 9.03 -21.74
CA GLU A 278 -26.68 8.28 -21.38
C GLU A 278 -27.18 8.60 -19.96
N SER A 279 -26.33 9.14 -19.10
CA SER A 279 -26.62 9.46 -17.70
C SER A 279 -26.48 10.94 -17.40
N GLN A 280 -27.41 11.50 -16.62
CA GLN A 280 -27.35 12.88 -16.10
C GLN A 280 -26.16 13.12 -15.13
N PHE A 281 -25.48 12.07 -14.68
CA PHE A 281 -24.41 12.12 -13.68
C PHE A 281 -23.14 11.42 -14.16
N ASN A 282 -22.90 11.39 -15.47
CA ASN A 282 -21.80 10.63 -16.06
C ASN A 282 -20.43 11.07 -15.53
N LEU A 283 -20.17 12.36 -15.47
CA LEU A 283 -18.90 12.91 -14.97
C LEU A 283 -18.71 12.61 -13.47
N ASN A 284 -19.78 12.71 -12.66
CA ASN A 284 -19.74 12.38 -11.25
C ASN A 284 -19.29 10.94 -11.00
N TYR A 285 -19.89 9.96 -11.69
CA TYR A 285 -19.52 8.55 -11.51
C TYR A 285 -18.13 8.23 -12.05
N LYS A 286 -17.73 8.78 -13.19
CA LYS A 286 -16.37 8.56 -13.74
C LYS A 286 -15.29 9.11 -12.82
N ILE A 287 -15.50 10.27 -12.22
CA ILE A 287 -14.57 10.83 -11.24
C ILE A 287 -14.56 9.99 -9.96
N ASP A 288 -15.70 9.51 -9.50
CA ASP A 288 -15.81 8.63 -8.34
C ASP A 288 -15.04 7.30 -8.57
N ASP A 289 -15.22 6.67 -9.74
CA ASP A 289 -14.51 5.45 -10.12
C ASP A 289 -13.00 5.67 -10.16
N PHE A 290 -12.52 6.77 -10.75
CA PHE A 290 -11.10 7.14 -10.75
C PHE A 290 -10.53 7.23 -9.34
N TYR A 291 -11.19 7.94 -8.44
CA TYR A 291 -10.71 8.07 -7.06
C TYR A 291 -10.84 6.79 -6.27
N PHE A 292 -11.88 5.99 -6.51
CA PHE A 292 -12.03 4.68 -5.89
C PHE A 292 -10.89 3.72 -6.25
N GLU A 293 -10.53 3.64 -7.53
CA GLU A 293 -9.40 2.84 -7.99
C GLU A 293 -8.07 3.35 -7.41
N LYS A 294 -7.86 4.66 -7.41
CA LYS A 294 -6.69 5.31 -6.83
C LYS A 294 -6.56 5.02 -5.33
N GLU A 295 -7.62 5.24 -4.56
CA GLU A 295 -7.64 4.98 -3.11
C GLU A 295 -7.44 3.50 -2.78
N THR A 296 -8.06 2.61 -3.54
CA THR A 296 -7.88 1.16 -3.40
C THR A 296 -6.43 0.76 -3.69
N SER A 297 -5.83 1.30 -4.75
CA SER A 297 -4.42 1.07 -5.08
C SER A 297 -3.46 1.62 -4.01
N GLU A 298 -3.74 2.82 -3.48
CA GLU A 298 -2.95 3.41 -2.39
C GLU A 298 -3.07 2.59 -1.09
N LEU A 299 -4.27 2.16 -0.74
CA LEU A 299 -4.52 1.29 0.42
C LEU A 299 -3.76 -0.04 0.27
N PHE A 300 -3.85 -0.67 -0.90
CA PHE A 300 -3.11 -1.90 -1.19
C PHE A 300 -1.60 -1.69 -1.03
N LYS A 301 -1.03 -0.64 -1.63
CA LYS A 301 0.40 -0.33 -1.53
C LYS A 301 0.84 -0.08 -0.09
N ASN A 302 0.07 0.72 0.66
CA ASN A 302 0.39 1.05 2.05
C ASN A 302 0.32 -0.18 2.95
N TYR A 303 -0.69 -1.04 2.75
CA TYR A 303 -0.83 -2.28 3.51
C TYR A 303 0.30 -3.25 3.16
N ARG A 304 0.57 -3.45 1.86
CA ARG A 304 1.69 -4.26 1.39
C ARG A 304 3.03 -3.79 1.97
N ASN A 305 3.31 -2.48 1.91
CA ASN A 305 4.55 -1.92 2.45
C ASN A 305 4.68 -2.11 3.97
N SER A 306 3.57 -2.01 4.72
CA SER A 306 3.59 -2.24 6.17
C SER A 306 3.92 -3.69 6.52
N ILE A 307 3.39 -4.66 5.76
CA ILE A 307 3.69 -6.08 5.90
C ILE A 307 5.16 -6.34 5.50
N LEU A 308 5.59 -5.82 4.35
CA LEU A 308 6.95 -5.97 3.85
C LEU A 308 7.99 -5.47 4.86
N HIS A 309 7.76 -4.29 5.45
CA HIS A 309 8.66 -3.74 6.47
C HIS A 309 8.79 -4.66 7.69
N LEU A 310 7.67 -5.26 8.12
CA LEU A 310 7.67 -6.24 9.22
C LEU A 310 8.50 -7.49 8.86
N ILE A 311 8.30 -8.02 7.65
CA ILE A 311 8.98 -9.22 7.18
C ILE A 311 10.50 -8.97 7.03
N LEU A 312 10.89 -7.88 6.36
CA LEU A 312 12.31 -7.53 6.16
C LEU A 312 13.04 -7.28 7.48
N ALA A 313 12.38 -6.65 8.46
CA ALA A 313 12.97 -6.46 9.78
C ALA A 313 13.17 -7.80 10.55
N THR A 314 12.30 -8.78 10.28
CA THR A 314 12.43 -10.13 10.83
C THR A 314 13.53 -10.91 10.12
N LEU A 315 13.59 -10.85 8.79
CA LEU A 315 14.66 -11.46 7.98
C LEU A 315 16.04 -11.01 8.47
N LYS A 316 16.26 -9.70 8.56
CA LYS A 316 17.54 -9.14 9.06
C LYS A 316 17.92 -9.64 10.46
N LYS A 317 16.93 -9.89 11.34
CA LYS A 317 17.18 -10.48 12.66
C LYS A 317 17.70 -11.92 12.55
N TYR A 318 17.12 -12.71 11.64
CA TYR A 318 17.51 -14.11 11.45
C TYR A 318 18.83 -14.27 10.68
N GLU A 319 19.10 -13.41 9.70
CA GLU A 319 20.42 -13.34 9.03
C GLU A 319 21.54 -13.04 10.03
N LYS A 320 21.34 -12.05 10.91
CA LYS A 320 22.30 -11.75 11.98
C LYS A 320 22.46 -12.90 12.98
N ARG A 321 21.36 -13.65 13.25
CA ARG A 321 21.43 -14.85 14.08
C ARG A 321 22.27 -15.92 13.39
N LEU A 322 22.11 -16.12 12.08
CA LEU A 322 22.90 -17.07 11.29
C LEU A 322 24.39 -16.72 11.31
N GLU A 323 24.74 -15.45 11.08
CA GLU A 323 26.10 -14.94 11.18
C GLU A 323 26.75 -15.25 12.55
N ASN A 324 26.02 -15.00 13.65
CA ASN A 324 26.50 -15.32 14.99
C ASN A 324 26.68 -16.84 15.21
N ILE A 325 25.83 -17.68 14.60
CA ILE A 325 25.94 -19.13 14.63
C ILE A 325 27.18 -19.58 13.85
N ASP A 326 27.42 -19.03 12.66
CA ASP A 326 28.59 -19.35 11.83
C ASP A 326 29.91 -18.95 12.53
N ASN A 327 29.96 -17.78 13.18
CA ASN A 327 31.07 -17.38 14.02
C ASN A 327 31.31 -18.36 15.17
N LYS A 328 30.22 -18.87 15.77
CA LYS A 328 30.31 -19.88 16.84
C LYS A 328 30.78 -21.23 16.32
N LEU A 329 30.36 -21.64 15.13
CA LEU A 329 30.84 -22.85 14.46
C LEU A 329 32.34 -22.77 14.16
N SER A 330 32.83 -21.62 13.68
CA SER A 330 34.25 -21.41 13.43
C SER A 330 35.07 -21.52 14.72
N GLU A 331 34.57 -21.02 15.86
CA GLU A 331 35.21 -21.25 17.19
C GLU A 331 35.22 -22.74 17.56
N CYS A 332 34.11 -23.48 17.26
CA CYS A 332 34.03 -24.90 17.55
C CYS A 332 35.01 -25.73 16.70
N ASN A 333 35.23 -25.36 15.43
CA ASN A 333 36.18 -26.04 14.54
C ASN A 333 37.63 -25.98 15.05
N ASN A 334 37.96 -24.98 15.86
CA ASN A 334 39.28 -24.83 16.50
C ASN A 334 39.41 -25.62 17.81
N MET A 335 38.45 -26.48 18.17
CA MET A 335 38.45 -27.18 19.45
C MET A 335 39.62 -28.15 19.59
N ASP A 336 40.05 -28.82 18.52
CA ASP A 336 41.16 -29.81 18.58
C ASP A 336 42.51 -29.17 18.96
N THR A 337 42.69 -27.88 18.63
CA THR A 337 43.88 -27.12 19.09
C THR A 337 43.92 -27.05 20.62
N PHE A 338 42.78 -26.90 21.30
CA PHE A 338 42.72 -26.86 22.77
C PHE A 338 42.95 -28.25 23.36
N ARG A 339 42.51 -29.32 22.70
CA ARG A 339 42.87 -30.69 23.10
C ARG A 339 44.36 -30.90 23.01
N LEU A 340 44.96 -30.56 21.85
CA LEU A 340 46.39 -30.66 21.60
C LEU A 340 47.21 -29.89 22.66
N TYR A 341 46.82 -28.65 22.94
CA TYR A 341 47.50 -27.84 23.98
C TYR A 341 47.41 -28.51 25.36
N GLY A 342 46.24 -29.04 25.73
CA GLY A 342 46.05 -29.77 26.97
C GLY A 342 46.95 -31.02 27.09
N GLU A 343 47.06 -31.82 26.02
CA GLU A 343 47.85 -33.02 25.91
C GLU A 343 49.36 -32.69 25.97
N LEU A 344 49.83 -31.73 25.17
CA LEU A 344 51.24 -31.32 25.14
C LEU A 344 51.71 -30.69 26.45
N ILE A 345 50.89 -29.90 27.13
CA ILE A 345 51.22 -29.38 28.47
C ILE A 345 51.31 -30.53 29.45
N THR A 346 50.37 -31.49 29.41
CA THR A 346 50.33 -32.61 30.35
C THR A 346 51.56 -33.52 30.20
N SER A 347 52.00 -33.83 28.99
CA SER A 347 53.14 -34.65 28.68
C SER A 347 54.48 -33.97 29.03
N ASN A 348 54.56 -32.64 29.07
CA ASN A 348 55.73 -31.84 29.34
C ASN A 348 55.75 -31.18 30.75
N LEU A 349 54.85 -31.58 31.67
CA LEU A 349 54.76 -30.97 33.01
C LEU A 349 56.08 -30.93 33.77
N TYR A 350 56.95 -31.90 33.57
CA TYR A 350 58.30 -31.99 34.25
C TYR A 350 59.27 -30.92 33.75
N ARG A 351 59.03 -30.32 32.56
CA ARG A 351 59.86 -29.27 31.95
C ARG A 351 59.39 -27.86 32.25
N ILE A 352 58.14 -27.70 32.69
CA ILE A 352 57.47 -26.40 32.82
C ILE A 352 57.68 -25.86 34.25
N PRO A 353 58.24 -24.64 34.43
CA PRO A 353 58.33 -24.02 35.73
C PRO A 353 56.96 -23.81 36.37
N ASN A 354 56.88 -24.03 37.70
CA ASN A 354 55.59 -24.00 38.41
C ASN A 354 54.87 -22.63 38.50
N ARG A 355 55.57 -21.53 38.20
CA ARG A 355 54.96 -20.17 38.24
C ARG A 355 55.64 -19.21 37.26
N ASN A 356 54.86 -18.14 36.90
CA ASN A 356 55.34 -16.99 36.14
C ASN A 356 55.75 -17.23 34.65
N VAL A 357 55.18 -18.23 33.98
CA VAL A 357 55.45 -18.51 32.57
C VAL A 357 54.19 -18.08 31.71
N ASN A 358 54.43 -17.31 30.64
CA ASN A 358 53.38 -16.87 29.74
C ASN A 358 53.11 -17.83 28.61
N SER A 359 54.11 -18.58 28.21
CA SER A 359 54.05 -19.54 27.11
C SER A 359 55.12 -20.61 27.30
N ILE A 360 54.91 -21.72 26.68
CA ILE A 360 55.91 -22.79 26.60
C ILE A 360 56.06 -23.22 25.15
N GLU A 361 57.28 -23.47 24.73
CA GLU A 361 57.61 -24.09 23.47
C GLU A 361 57.85 -25.59 23.71
N VAL A 362 57.10 -26.44 23.01
CA VAL A 362 57.15 -27.90 23.10
C VAL A 362 57.12 -28.52 21.73
N GLU A 363 57.63 -29.73 21.59
CA GLU A 363 57.57 -30.50 20.36
C GLU A 363 56.17 -31.12 20.19
N ASN A 364 55.58 -30.93 19.02
CA ASN A 364 54.30 -31.54 18.66
C ASN A 364 54.53 -32.92 18.05
N TYR A 365 54.41 -33.96 18.86
CA TYR A 365 54.62 -35.34 18.43
C TYR A 365 53.53 -35.88 17.48
N TYR A 366 52.46 -35.12 17.23
CA TYR A 366 51.46 -35.41 16.21
C TYR A 366 51.79 -34.80 14.84
N ASP A 367 52.83 -33.92 14.77
CA ASP A 367 53.24 -33.23 13.54
C ASP A 367 54.78 -33.22 13.45
N ASN A 368 55.37 -34.40 13.25
CA ASN A 368 56.81 -34.62 13.06
C ASN A 368 57.71 -33.87 14.04
N ASN A 369 57.28 -33.73 15.30
CA ASN A 369 57.97 -33.01 16.35
C ASN A 369 58.23 -31.52 16.04
N SER A 370 57.37 -30.92 15.22
CA SER A 370 57.46 -29.48 14.95
C SER A 370 57.32 -28.66 16.26
N PRO A 371 58.11 -27.59 16.45
CA PRO A 371 57.97 -26.75 17.64
C PRO A 371 56.68 -25.99 17.64
N ILE A 372 55.94 -26.04 18.75
CA ILE A 372 54.70 -25.30 18.95
C ILE A 372 54.74 -24.48 20.25
N THR A 373 54.36 -23.21 20.15
CA THR A 373 54.29 -22.31 21.32
C THR A 373 52.88 -22.32 21.89
N ILE A 374 52.70 -22.75 23.12
CA ILE A 374 51.43 -22.85 23.83
C ILE A 374 51.34 -21.72 24.85
N PRO A 375 50.31 -20.83 24.77
CA PRO A 375 50.10 -19.77 25.74
C PRO A 375 49.67 -20.32 27.11
N LEU A 376 50.24 -19.79 28.18
CA LEU A 376 49.88 -20.14 29.55
C LEU A 376 49.43 -18.89 30.33
N ASP A 377 48.47 -19.06 31.22
CA ASP A 377 48.05 -18.01 32.15
C ASP A 377 48.92 -18.08 33.40
N ARG A 378 49.70 -17.04 33.66
CA ARG A 378 50.64 -16.92 34.79
C ARG A 378 50.03 -17.15 36.18
N LYS A 379 48.71 -16.89 36.29
CA LYS A 379 47.99 -17.04 37.57
C LYS A 379 47.82 -18.48 38.01
N TYR A 380 48.01 -19.43 37.09
CA TYR A 380 47.70 -20.83 37.30
C TYR A 380 48.93 -21.71 37.08
N LEU A 381 48.99 -22.80 37.84
CA LEU A 381 49.99 -23.86 37.64
C LEU A 381 49.80 -24.49 36.24
N PRO A 382 50.92 -25.05 35.66
CA PRO A 382 50.84 -25.70 34.33
C PRO A 382 49.73 -26.77 34.22
N LEU A 383 49.61 -27.63 35.22
CA LEU A 383 48.55 -28.64 35.27
C LEU A 383 47.14 -28.01 35.24
N TYR A 384 46.96 -26.87 35.88
CA TYR A 384 45.68 -26.18 35.88
C TYR A 384 45.41 -25.52 34.53
N ASN A 385 46.41 -25.01 33.83
CA ASN A 385 46.31 -24.53 32.46
C ASN A 385 45.89 -25.67 31.51
N ALA A 386 46.48 -26.87 31.61
CA ALA A 386 46.04 -28.04 30.84
C ALA A 386 44.56 -28.38 31.10
N LYS A 387 44.14 -28.42 32.38
CA LYS A 387 42.72 -28.64 32.73
C LYS A 387 41.80 -27.58 32.14
N ARG A 388 42.23 -26.32 32.07
CA ARG A 388 41.44 -25.24 31.44
C ARG A 388 41.30 -25.46 29.92
N TYR A 389 42.34 -25.91 29.25
CA TYR A 389 42.30 -26.26 27.83
C TYR A 389 41.35 -27.45 27.57
N PHE A 390 41.43 -28.52 28.35
CA PHE A 390 40.51 -29.64 28.24
C PHE A 390 39.05 -29.23 28.54
N LYS A 391 38.83 -28.35 29.53
CA LYS A 391 37.49 -27.80 29.82
C LYS A 391 36.96 -27.00 28.61
N LYS A 392 37.83 -26.21 27.96
CA LYS A 392 37.45 -25.45 26.75
C LYS A 392 37.13 -26.38 25.59
N TYR A 393 37.94 -27.39 25.34
CA TYR A 393 37.68 -28.43 24.35
C TYR A 393 36.32 -29.10 24.57
N ASN A 394 36.04 -29.61 25.77
CA ASN A 394 34.77 -30.30 26.06
C ASN A 394 33.56 -29.36 25.91
N LYS A 395 33.72 -28.10 26.33
CA LYS A 395 32.67 -27.10 26.14
C LYS A 395 32.35 -26.88 24.66
N LEU A 396 33.35 -26.75 23.81
CA LEU A 396 33.18 -26.54 22.36
C LEU A 396 32.64 -27.80 21.67
N LYS A 397 33.12 -28.98 22.04
CA LYS A 397 32.64 -30.28 21.54
C LYS A 397 31.15 -30.47 21.80
N ASN A 398 30.69 -30.17 23.05
CA ASN A 398 29.27 -30.26 23.38
C ASN A 398 28.42 -29.19 22.68
N ALA A 399 28.98 -28.01 22.46
CA ALA A 399 28.32 -26.92 21.76
C ALA A 399 28.10 -27.21 20.28
N LEU A 400 29.05 -27.91 19.62
CA LEU A 400 29.01 -28.15 18.17
C LEU A 400 27.70 -28.80 17.68
N ALA A 401 27.24 -29.85 18.37
CA ALA A 401 25.99 -30.52 18.01
C ALA A 401 24.77 -29.61 18.12
N ILE A 402 24.73 -28.80 19.20
CA ILE A 402 23.61 -27.86 19.45
C ILE A 402 23.63 -26.75 18.40
N VAL A 403 24.81 -26.21 18.09
CA VAL A 403 24.98 -25.10 17.15
C VAL A 403 24.62 -25.53 15.72
N ASN A 404 24.94 -26.76 15.30
CA ASN A 404 24.53 -27.30 14.00
C ASN A 404 23.00 -27.39 13.88
N VAL A 405 22.32 -27.92 14.91
CA VAL A 405 20.85 -27.97 14.92
C VAL A 405 20.26 -26.55 14.84
N GLN A 406 20.82 -25.59 15.59
CA GLN A 406 20.37 -24.20 15.55
C GLN A 406 20.61 -23.55 14.18
N LYS A 407 21.69 -23.92 13.47
CA LYS A 407 21.96 -23.48 12.10
C LYS A 407 20.87 -23.93 11.17
N ASP A 408 20.57 -25.24 11.16
CA ASP A 408 19.57 -25.83 10.28
C ASP A 408 18.17 -25.28 10.55
N GLU A 409 17.82 -25.05 11.81
CA GLU A 409 16.56 -24.40 12.17
C GLU A 409 16.51 -22.95 11.67
N THR A 410 17.62 -22.20 11.84
CA THR A 410 17.68 -20.79 11.42
C THR A 410 17.61 -20.66 9.90
N ILE A 411 18.25 -21.54 9.14
CA ILE A 411 18.16 -21.59 7.68
C ILE A 411 16.71 -21.85 7.25
N ARG A 412 16.04 -22.87 7.83
CA ARG A 412 14.63 -23.15 7.54
C ARG A 412 13.70 -21.99 7.88
N ASP A 413 13.99 -21.23 8.94
CA ASP A 413 13.22 -20.04 9.28
C ASP A 413 13.45 -18.91 8.25
N ILE A 414 14.68 -18.73 7.76
CA ILE A 414 15.01 -17.78 6.68
C ILE A 414 14.28 -18.18 5.38
N ASP A 415 14.38 -19.43 4.97
CA ASP A 415 13.70 -19.95 3.77
C ASP A 415 12.19 -19.70 3.85
N TYR A 416 11.56 -19.94 5.00
CA TYR A 416 10.15 -19.63 5.20
C TYR A 416 9.86 -18.13 5.08
N ILE A 417 10.68 -17.26 5.69
CA ILE A 417 10.51 -15.81 5.57
C ILE A 417 10.61 -15.35 4.11
N GLU A 418 11.53 -15.91 3.34
CA GLU A 418 11.68 -15.63 1.91
C GLU A 418 10.47 -16.11 1.08
N SER A 419 9.89 -17.27 1.43
CA SER A 419 8.65 -17.72 0.78
C SER A 419 7.50 -16.75 1.01
N VAL A 420 7.37 -16.17 2.21
CA VAL A 420 6.35 -15.16 2.52
C VAL A 420 6.60 -13.86 1.75
N ILE A 421 7.86 -13.45 1.53
CA ILE A 421 8.20 -12.30 0.66
C ILE A 421 7.71 -12.58 -0.77
N TYR A 422 7.98 -13.77 -1.28
CA TYR A 422 7.51 -14.16 -2.62
C TYR A 422 5.99 -14.08 -2.74
N GLU A 423 5.24 -14.55 -1.76
CA GLU A 423 3.77 -14.44 -1.74
C GLU A 423 3.30 -12.99 -1.73
N LEU A 424 3.96 -12.15 -0.93
CA LEU A 424 3.65 -10.71 -0.85
C LEU A 424 3.89 -10.01 -2.20
N ASP A 425 4.91 -10.43 -2.96
CA ASP A 425 5.22 -9.89 -4.28
C ASP A 425 4.17 -10.29 -5.34
N ASN A 426 3.53 -11.44 -5.15
CA ASN A 426 2.50 -11.96 -6.05
C ASN A 426 1.07 -11.62 -5.62
N ALA A 427 0.86 -11.03 -4.45
CA ALA A 427 -0.45 -10.60 -3.95
C ALA A 427 -1.07 -9.56 -4.89
N LYS A 428 -2.33 -9.75 -5.27
CA LYS A 428 -3.07 -8.88 -6.20
C LYS A 428 -4.25 -8.16 -5.56
N SER A 429 -4.69 -8.60 -4.39
CA SER A 429 -5.85 -8.08 -3.69
C SER A 429 -5.56 -7.78 -2.22
N ILE A 430 -6.40 -6.95 -1.59
CA ILE A 430 -6.35 -6.69 -0.15
C ILE A 430 -6.62 -7.97 0.65
N ASP A 431 -7.45 -8.87 0.11
CA ASP A 431 -7.76 -10.16 0.74
C ASP A 431 -6.53 -11.08 0.75
N ASP A 432 -5.72 -11.09 -0.33
CA ASP A 432 -4.45 -11.81 -0.36
C ASP A 432 -3.48 -11.29 0.71
N LEU A 433 -3.37 -9.96 0.84
CA LEU A 433 -2.56 -9.32 1.89
C LEU A 433 -3.07 -9.68 3.30
N GLY A 434 -4.39 -9.75 3.47
CA GLY A 434 -5.04 -10.18 4.71
C GLY A 434 -4.67 -11.62 5.07
N ALA A 435 -4.71 -12.54 4.11
CA ALA A 435 -4.34 -13.94 4.31
C ALA A 435 -2.86 -14.10 4.70
N ILE A 436 -1.96 -13.35 4.06
CA ILE A 436 -0.53 -13.31 4.40
C ILE A 436 -0.34 -12.75 5.82
N TYR A 437 -1.03 -11.65 6.16
CA TYR A 437 -0.95 -11.06 7.50
C TYR A 437 -1.43 -12.03 8.59
N ASP A 438 -2.51 -12.77 8.36
CA ASP A 438 -3.02 -13.80 9.28
C ASP A 438 -2.02 -14.95 9.44
N GLU A 439 -1.36 -15.36 8.35
CA GLU A 439 -0.31 -16.39 8.38
C GLU A 439 0.87 -15.96 9.25
N ILE A 440 1.43 -14.76 9.01
CA ILE A 440 2.57 -14.25 9.80
C ILE A 440 2.20 -13.97 11.25
N SER A 441 0.93 -13.61 11.53
CA SER A 441 0.43 -13.34 12.88
C SER A 441 0.31 -14.61 13.72
N GLU A 442 -0.06 -15.72 13.11
CA GLU A 442 -0.14 -17.04 13.75
C GLU A 442 1.25 -17.67 13.92
N ASN A 443 2.23 -17.23 13.13
CA ASN A 443 3.60 -17.73 13.20
C ASN A 443 4.40 -16.99 14.26
N GLY A 444 4.99 -17.73 15.22
CA GLY A 444 5.76 -17.18 16.34
C GLY A 444 7.00 -16.34 15.95
N LEU A 445 7.48 -16.44 14.69
CA LEU A 445 8.65 -15.67 14.21
C LEU A 445 8.40 -14.16 14.22
N PHE A 446 7.15 -13.72 14.06
CA PHE A 446 6.76 -12.31 13.91
C PHE A 446 6.13 -11.71 15.18
N SER A 447 5.95 -12.49 16.25
CA SER A 447 5.11 -12.16 17.41
C SER A 447 5.54 -10.95 18.22
N ASP A 448 6.83 -10.58 18.24
CA ASP A 448 7.36 -9.52 19.11
C ASP A 448 6.94 -8.10 18.66
N LYS A 449 6.67 -7.90 17.36
CA LYS A 449 6.34 -6.59 16.79
C LYS A 449 4.83 -6.38 16.55
N LEU A 450 4.06 -7.45 16.51
CA LEU A 450 2.61 -7.38 16.31
C LEU A 450 1.84 -6.98 17.58
N LYS A 451 2.39 -7.28 18.76
CA LYS A 451 1.79 -6.92 20.07
C LYS A 451 1.74 -5.41 20.35
N VAL A 452 2.56 -4.60 19.68
CA VAL A 452 2.64 -3.15 19.92
C VAL A 452 1.45 -2.37 19.33
N LYS A 453 0.75 -2.90 18.32
CA LYS A 453 -0.42 -2.22 17.70
C LYS A 453 -1.78 -2.59 18.29
N SER A 454 -1.86 -3.62 19.15
CA SER A 454 -3.12 -4.04 19.79
C SER A 454 -3.40 -3.35 21.13
N SER A 455 -2.47 -2.55 21.66
CA SER A 455 -2.58 -1.96 23.01
C SER A 455 -3.37 -0.63 23.07
N SER A 456 -3.95 -0.15 21.96
CA SER A 456 -4.75 1.09 21.96
C SER A 456 -6.27 0.90 22.00
N LYS A 457 -6.78 -0.29 22.32
CA LYS A 457 -8.22 -0.50 22.58
C LYS A 457 -8.43 -1.36 23.82
N LYS A 458 -8.26 -0.75 25.01
CA LYS A 458 -8.98 -1.20 26.20
C LYS A 458 -10.41 -0.70 26.07
N ALA A 459 -11.31 -1.56 25.67
CA ALA A 459 -12.74 -1.40 25.86
C ALA A 459 -13.35 -2.74 26.23
N SER A 460 -13.83 -2.78 27.48
CA SER A 460 -14.88 -3.63 28.06
C SER A 460 -14.83 -5.15 27.83
N ASN A 461 -14.60 -5.83 28.94
CA ASN A 461 -14.90 -7.22 29.17
C ASN A 461 -16.34 -7.61 28.73
N LYS A 462 -16.44 -8.32 27.62
CA LYS A 462 -17.49 -9.34 27.43
C LYS A 462 -16.79 -10.60 26.94
N LYS A 463 -16.92 -11.68 27.74
CA LYS A 463 -16.44 -13.01 27.43
C LYS A 463 -16.93 -13.43 26.03
N ALA A 464 -16.07 -13.30 25.04
CA ALA A 464 -16.29 -13.93 23.75
C ALA A 464 -16.01 -15.42 23.91
N LYS A 465 -16.99 -16.26 23.57
CA LYS A 465 -16.82 -17.70 23.42
C LYS A 465 -15.65 -17.98 22.47
N PRO A 466 -14.85 -19.04 22.72
CA PRO A 466 -13.78 -19.40 21.82
C PRO A 466 -14.39 -19.76 20.45
N MET A 467 -14.12 -18.95 19.43
CA MET A 467 -14.44 -19.31 18.05
C MET A 467 -13.61 -20.55 17.68
N THR A 468 -14.32 -21.56 17.26
CA THR A 468 -13.81 -22.83 16.76
C THR A 468 -12.66 -22.62 15.77
N LYS A 469 -11.51 -23.23 16.09
CA LYS A 469 -10.35 -23.40 15.22
C LYS A 469 -10.80 -23.96 13.85
N ASN A 470 -10.22 -23.42 12.78
CA ASN A 470 -10.27 -23.91 11.40
C ASN A 470 -11.54 -23.61 10.58
N LYS A 471 -11.63 -22.34 10.11
CA LYS A 471 -12.13 -22.11 8.74
C LYS A 471 -11.08 -21.28 8.01
N LEU A 472 -10.43 -21.85 6.99
CA LEU A 472 -9.87 -21.07 5.88
C LEU A 472 -11.03 -20.20 5.39
N THR A 473 -10.90 -18.89 5.54
CA THR A 473 -11.99 -17.96 5.28
C THR A 473 -12.36 -17.86 3.80
N SER A 474 -11.53 -18.39 2.88
CA SER A 474 -11.89 -18.74 1.49
C SER A 474 -10.76 -19.51 0.80
N PHE A 475 -10.88 -20.84 0.68
CA PHE A 475 -10.04 -21.61 -0.22
C PHE A 475 -10.48 -21.29 -1.66
N ASN A 476 -9.61 -20.61 -2.41
CA ASN A 476 -9.89 -20.19 -3.78
C ASN A 476 -8.61 -20.23 -4.63
N PRO A 477 -8.06 -21.43 -4.91
CA PRO A 477 -6.85 -21.58 -5.71
C PRO A 477 -7.08 -21.07 -7.14
N LEU A 478 -6.03 -20.65 -7.80
CA LEU A 478 -6.10 -20.30 -9.21
C LEU A 478 -6.40 -21.59 -10.01
N LYS A 479 -7.37 -21.50 -10.91
CA LYS A 479 -7.82 -22.62 -11.73
C LYS A 479 -7.46 -22.38 -13.19
N TYR A 480 -6.78 -23.35 -13.77
CA TYR A 480 -6.43 -23.40 -15.20
C TYR A 480 -7.00 -24.66 -15.83
N VAL A 481 -7.15 -24.66 -17.15
CA VAL A 481 -7.49 -25.84 -17.94
C VAL A 481 -6.43 -25.99 -19.02
N ILE A 482 -5.76 -27.15 -19.05
CA ILE A 482 -4.72 -27.49 -20.02
C ILE A 482 -5.15 -28.82 -20.66
N ASP A 483 -5.42 -28.81 -21.96
CA ASP A 483 -5.86 -29.99 -22.73
C ASP A 483 -6.99 -30.81 -22.07
N GLY A 484 -7.97 -30.07 -21.48
CA GLY A 484 -9.11 -30.67 -20.80
C GLY A 484 -8.86 -31.05 -19.34
N TYR A 485 -7.62 -31.01 -18.86
CA TYR A 485 -7.27 -31.27 -17.48
C TYR A 485 -7.44 -30.03 -16.60
N THR A 486 -7.99 -30.21 -15.41
CA THR A 486 -8.05 -29.12 -14.41
C THR A 486 -6.73 -29.05 -13.65
N VAL A 487 -6.12 -27.86 -13.65
CA VAL A 487 -4.89 -27.56 -12.92
C VAL A 487 -5.18 -26.49 -11.87
N LEU A 488 -4.78 -26.73 -10.64
CA LEU A 488 -4.99 -25.84 -9.50
C LEU A 488 -3.64 -25.34 -8.97
N VAL A 489 -3.55 -24.03 -8.70
CA VAL A 489 -2.34 -23.39 -8.20
C VAL A 489 -2.67 -22.68 -6.89
N GLY A 490 -1.94 -22.97 -5.82
CA GLY A 490 -2.09 -22.30 -4.53
C GLY A 490 -1.52 -20.90 -4.57
N ARG A 491 -2.19 -19.94 -3.91
CA ARG A 491 -1.84 -18.51 -3.92
C ARG A 491 -0.92 -18.11 -2.76
N ASN A 492 -0.90 -18.90 -1.69
CA ASN A 492 -0.08 -18.69 -0.51
C ASN A 492 0.22 -20.02 0.19
N ASN A 493 1.14 -20.00 1.18
CA ASN A 493 1.60 -21.21 1.87
C ASN A 493 0.47 -21.99 2.57
N LYS A 494 -0.53 -21.31 3.14
CA LYS A 494 -1.70 -21.98 3.73
C LYS A 494 -2.57 -22.66 2.67
N GLU A 495 -2.77 -22.01 1.52
CA GLU A 495 -3.47 -22.62 0.39
C GLU A 495 -2.67 -23.77 -0.22
N ASN A 496 -1.34 -23.64 -0.37
CA ASN A 496 -0.45 -24.70 -0.80
C ASN A 496 -0.60 -25.95 0.09
N ASP A 497 -0.61 -25.75 1.41
CA ASP A 497 -0.83 -26.82 2.37
C ASP A 497 -2.22 -27.47 2.23
N TYR A 498 -3.26 -26.64 2.17
CA TYR A 498 -4.63 -27.16 2.06
C TYR A 498 -4.83 -27.88 0.73
N LEU A 499 -4.36 -27.29 -0.36
CA LEU A 499 -4.44 -27.85 -1.71
C LEU A 499 -3.78 -29.23 -1.77
N THR A 500 -2.55 -29.36 -1.25
CA THR A 500 -1.76 -30.59 -1.34
C THR A 500 -2.19 -31.64 -0.32
N CYS A 501 -2.43 -31.24 0.95
CA CYS A 501 -2.62 -32.20 2.03
C CYS A 501 -4.08 -32.57 2.29
N LYS A 502 -5.05 -31.74 1.84
CA LYS A 502 -6.49 -31.94 2.16
C LYS A 502 -7.38 -32.03 0.93
N PHE A 503 -7.12 -31.22 -0.10
CA PHE A 503 -7.99 -31.11 -1.26
C PHE A 503 -7.62 -32.06 -2.39
N ALA A 504 -6.33 -32.27 -2.65
CA ALA A 504 -5.85 -33.14 -3.71
C ALA A 504 -6.09 -34.63 -3.37
N ASN A 505 -6.42 -35.42 -4.40
CA ASN A 505 -6.54 -36.86 -4.31
C ASN A 505 -5.17 -37.52 -4.39
N LYS A 506 -5.02 -38.74 -3.86
CA LYS A 506 -3.76 -39.48 -3.87
C LYS A 506 -3.20 -39.76 -5.28
N ASN A 507 -4.07 -39.81 -6.29
CA ASN A 507 -3.71 -40.05 -7.68
C ASN A 507 -3.34 -38.79 -8.44
N ASP A 508 -3.75 -37.59 -7.98
CA ASP A 508 -3.41 -36.32 -8.59
C ASP A 508 -1.88 -36.15 -8.65
N ILE A 509 -1.39 -35.36 -9.59
CA ILE A 509 0.03 -35.09 -9.73
C ILE A 509 0.34 -33.72 -9.16
N TRP A 510 1.30 -33.69 -8.25
CA TRP A 510 1.83 -32.49 -7.63
C TRP A 510 3.07 -32.03 -8.38
N PHE A 511 3.21 -30.71 -8.61
CA PHE A 511 4.36 -30.07 -9.22
C PHE A 511 4.86 -28.94 -8.33
N HIS A 512 6.19 -28.78 -8.30
CA HIS A 512 6.86 -27.64 -7.65
C HIS A 512 8.25 -27.46 -8.26
N THR A 513 8.74 -26.23 -8.29
CA THR A 513 10.12 -25.94 -8.72
C THR A 513 11.12 -26.42 -7.68
N LYS A 514 12.15 -27.10 -8.16
CA LYS A 514 13.20 -27.65 -7.29
C LYS A 514 14.06 -26.53 -6.70
N ASP A 515 14.22 -26.54 -5.38
CA ASP A 515 15.06 -25.58 -4.61
C ASP A 515 14.74 -24.09 -4.87
N ILE A 516 13.52 -23.77 -5.35
CA ILE A 516 13.09 -22.40 -5.63
C ILE A 516 11.70 -22.20 -5.02
N HIS A 517 11.50 -21.05 -4.33
CA HIS A 517 10.18 -20.71 -3.77
C HIS A 517 9.13 -20.53 -4.88
N GLY A 518 7.98 -21.15 -4.70
CA GLY A 518 6.89 -21.14 -5.66
C GLY A 518 5.60 -21.73 -5.11
N SER A 519 4.57 -21.73 -5.96
CA SER A 519 3.27 -22.30 -5.62
C SER A 519 3.26 -23.81 -5.81
N HIS A 520 2.48 -24.52 -4.97
CA HIS A 520 2.11 -25.90 -5.26
C HIS A 520 1.10 -25.93 -6.41
N VAL A 521 1.36 -26.76 -7.39
CA VAL A 521 0.48 -26.95 -8.54
C VAL A 521 -0.04 -28.40 -8.52
N ILE A 522 -1.35 -28.56 -8.63
CA ILE A 522 -2.01 -29.87 -8.63
C ILE A 522 -2.72 -30.07 -9.97
N LEU A 523 -2.30 -31.08 -10.70
CA LEU A 523 -3.01 -31.59 -11.86
C LEU A 523 -4.01 -32.66 -11.41
N LYS A 524 -5.29 -32.42 -11.65
CA LYS A 524 -6.37 -33.36 -11.32
C LYS A 524 -6.39 -34.50 -12.33
N THR A 525 -6.27 -35.75 -11.86
CA THR A 525 -6.26 -36.95 -12.70
C THR A 525 -7.24 -37.99 -12.17
N ASN A 526 -7.69 -38.88 -13.09
CA ASN A 526 -8.47 -40.06 -12.71
C ASN A 526 -7.57 -41.21 -12.20
N PRO A 527 -8.12 -42.14 -11.42
CA PRO A 527 -7.37 -43.33 -11.03
C PRO A 527 -6.81 -44.08 -12.22
N ASN A 528 -5.53 -44.42 -12.19
CA ASN A 528 -4.79 -45.15 -13.24
C ASN A 528 -4.72 -44.48 -14.61
N GLU A 529 -5.03 -43.21 -14.71
CA GLU A 529 -4.86 -42.43 -15.93
C GLU A 529 -3.38 -42.17 -16.21
N ILE A 530 -2.97 -42.38 -17.47
CA ILE A 530 -1.64 -42.01 -17.95
C ILE A 530 -1.78 -40.65 -18.59
N VAL A 531 -1.19 -39.62 -17.94
CA VAL A 531 -1.21 -38.25 -18.46
C VAL A 531 -0.15 -38.15 -19.57
N PRO A 532 -0.48 -37.56 -20.74
CA PRO A 532 0.48 -37.33 -21.81
C PRO A 532 1.66 -36.46 -21.38
N ASP A 533 2.85 -36.73 -21.90
CA ASP A 533 4.08 -36.00 -21.55
C ASP A 533 3.98 -34.50 -21.92
N ASP A 534 3.29 -34.16 -23.02
CA ASP A 534 3.04 -32.77 -23.42
C ASP A 534 2.23 -31.99 -22.37
N VAL A 535 1.21 -32.65 -21.79
CA VAL A 535 0.40 -32.05 -20.70
C VAL A 535 1.27 -31.85 -19.45
N LEU A 536 2.08 -32.85 -19.08
CA LEU A 536 3.00 -32.72 -17.94
C LEU A 536 3.98 -31.57 -18.14
N PHE A 537 4.48 -31.38 -19.36
CA PHE A 537 5.39 -30.31 -19.70
C PHE A 537 4.72 -28.92 -19.62
N GLU A 538 3.49 -28.78 -20.13
CA GLU A 538 2.74 -27.51 -20.02
C GLU A 538 2.36 -27.17 -18.58
N VAL A 539 2.02 -28.16 -17.75
CA VAL A 539 1.78 -27.95 -16.32
C VAL A 539 3.08 -27.58 -15.59
N ALA A 540 4.22 -28.17 -15.98
CA ALA A 540 5.53 -27.79 -15.43
C ALA A 540 5.89 -26.34 -15.81
N LYS A 541 5.61 -25.89 -17.05
CA LYS A 541 5.74 -24.47 -17.44
C LYS A 541 4.85 -23.56 -16.60
N LEU A 542 3.61 -23.99 -16.32
CA LEU A 542 2.73 -23.24 -15.44
C LEU A 542 3.31 -23.13 -14.02
N ALA A 543 3.85 -24.24 -13.48
CA ALA A 543 4.52 -24.22 -12.18
C ALA A 543 5.73 -23.28 -12.18
N ALA A 544 6.56 -23.28 -13.23
CA ALA A 544 7.68 -22.37 -13.39
C ALA A 544 7.25 -20.87 -13.45
N LYS A 545 6.11 -20.55 -14.07
CA LYS A 545 5.54 -19.18 -14.08
C LYS A 545 5.14 -18.68 -12.68
N HIS A 546 4.80 -19.62 -11.77
CA HIS A 546 4.40 -19.33 -10.41
C HIS A 546 5.56 -19.51 -9.41
N THR A 547 6.78 -19.02 -9.77
CA THR A 547 7.96 -19.08 -8.92
C THR A 547 8.75 -17.77 -8.92
N LYS A 548 9.70 -17.65 -7.99
CA LYS A 548 10.65 -16.53 -7.92
C LYS A 548 11.51 -16.43 -9.20
N ALA A 549 11.74 -17.53 -9.91
CA ALA A 549 12.57 -17.62 -11.11
C ALA A 549 11.78 -17.52 -12.42
N LYS A 550 10.55 -17.03 -12.44
CA LYS A 550 9.63 -17.00 -13.61
C LYS A 550 10.19 -16.40 -14.91
N ASN A 551 11.27 -15.62 -14.84
CA ASN A 551 11.94 -14.99 -15.98
C ASN A 551 13.25 -15.71 -16.38
N SER A 552 13.58 -16.84 -15.75
CA SER A 552 14.76 -17.64 -16.06
C SER A 552 14.42 -18.71 -17.07
N SER A 553 15.42 -19.19 -17.81
CA SER A 553 15.33 -20.37 -18.68
C SER A 553 15.85 -21.61 -17.95
N HIS A 554 15.39 -22.79 -18.35
CA HIS A 554 15.81 -24.08 -17.79
C HIS A 554 15.52 -24.25 -16.30
N ILE A 555 14.30 -23.91 -15.89
CA ILE A 555 13.86 -24.06 -14.51
C ILE A 555 13.56 -25.54 -14.22
N PRO A 556 14.21 -26.17 -13.22
CA PRO A 556 13.90 -27.52 -12.82
C PRO A 556 12.57 -27.58 -12.06
N VAL A 557 11.62 -28.36 -12.55
CA VAL A 557 10.31 -28.60 -11.92
C VAL A 557 10.20 -30.07 -11.57
N ASP A 558 10.08 -30.35 -10.27
CA ASP A 558 9.81 -31.69 -9.77
C ASP A 558 8.31 -31.97 -9.79
N PHE A 559 7.95 -33.21 -10.16
CA PHE A 559 6.58 -33.68 -10.09
C PHE A 559 6.51 -35.14 -9.62
N CYS A 560 5.47 -35.42 -8.86
CA CYS A 560 5.18 -36.77 -8.38
C CYS A 560 3.70 -36.93 -8.04
N LYS A 561 3.21 -38.14 -7.81
CA LYS A 561 1.85 -38.34 -7.27
C LYS A 561 1.74 -37.74 -5.87
N VAL A 562 0.61 -37.13 -5.57
CA VAL A 562 0.32 -36.54 -4.23
C VAL A 562 0.51 -37.57 -3.11
N SER A 563 0.31 -38.87 -3.37
CA SER A 563 0.56 -39.96 -2.40
C SER A 563 2.00 -39.99 -1.86
N PHE A 564 2.99 -39.45 -2.62
CA PHE A 564 4.39 -39.36 -2.21
C PHE A 564 4.78 -38.04 -1.56
N VAL A 565 3.84 -37.09 -1.44
CA VAL A 565 4.05 -35.81 -0.77
C VAL A 565 3.55 -35.88 0.67
N LYS A 566 4.39 -35.50 1.61
CA LYS A 566 4.08 -35.54 3.05
C LYS A 566 4.46 -34.22 3.71
N LYS A 567 3.63 -33.75 4.62
CA LYS A 567 3.94 -32.64 5.50
C LYS A 567 4.46 -33.15 6.84
N PRO A 568 5.72 -32.88 7.24
CA PRO A 568 6.24 -33.26 8.55
C PRO A 568 5.49 -32.54 9.66
N SER A 569 5.30 -33.23 10.80
CA SER A 569 4.64 -32.63 11.96
C SER A 569 5.45 -31.43 12.47
N GLY A 570 4.78 -30.29 12.72
CA GLY A 570 5.42 -29.06 13.21
C GLY A 570 6.15 -28.23 12.14
N SER A 571 6.13 -28.64 10.85
CA SER A 571 6.72 -27.85 9.77
C SER A 571 5.93 -26.57 9.49
N LYS A 572 6.62 -25.55 8.97
CA LYS A 572 6.03 -24.27 8.57
C LYS A 572 5.00 -24.48 7.45
N PRO A 573 4.04 -23.53 7.27
CA PRO A 573 3.15 -23.55 6.12
C PRO A 573 3.93 -23.61 4.79
N GLY A 574 3.40 -24.32 3.80
CA GLY A 574 4.01 -24.49 2.49
C GLY A 574 5.15 -25.53 2.40
N TYR A 575 5.70 -25.95 3.54
CA TYR A 575 6.80 -26.91 3.56
C TYR A 575 6.29 -28.36 3.48
N VAL A 576 6.78 -29.10 2.48
CA VAL A 576 6.51 -30.53 2.27
C VAL A 576 7.79 -31.29 1.94
N ILE A 577 7.83 -32.59 2.22
CA ILE A 577 8.83 -33.52 1.74
C ILE A 577 8.17 -34.47 0.73
N TYR A 578 8.88 -34.84 -0.30
CA TYR A 578 8.37 -35.70 -1.35
C TYR A 578 9.41 -36.72 -1.79
N SER A 579 8.97 -37.80 -2.42
CA SER A 579 9.80 -38.86 -2.93
C SER A 579 9.26 -39.33 -4.28
N ASN A 580 10.03 -40.19 -4.98
CA ASN A 580 9.65 -40.72 -6.29
C ASN A 580 9.31 -39.65 -7.33
N ASN A 581 9.93 -38.48 -7.22
CA ASN A 581 9.76 -37.39 -8.17
C ASN A 581 10.57 -37.62 -9.46
N LYS A 582 10.04 -37.04 -10.53
CA LYS A 582 10.76 -36.82 -11.79
C LYS A 582 10.95 -35.32 -11.93
N THR A 583 12.00 -34.89 -12.62
CA THR A 583 12.32 -33.49 -12.88
C THR A 583 12.18 -33.19 -14.36
N LEU A 584 11.44 -32.11 -14.68
CA LEU A 584 11.38 -31.53 -16.03
C LEU A 584 12.09 -30.17 -16.00
N TYR A 585 12.79 -29.88 -17.08
CA TYR A 585 13.44 -28.58 -17.28
C TYR A 585 12.61 -27.77 -18.28
N VAL A 586 12.10 -26.63 -17.88
CA VAL A 586 11.18 -25.78 -18.64
C VAL A 586 11.67 -24.35 -18.75
#